data_d47f5d777955751a14eb2337afc4dbbc
#
_entry.id   d47f5d777955751a14eb2337afc4dbbc
#
_cell.length_a   1.000
_cell.length_b   1.000
_cell.length_c   1.000
_cell.angle_alpha   90.00
_cell.angle_beta   90.00
_cell.angle_gamma   90.00
#
_symmetry.space_group_name_H-M   'P 1'
#
loop_
_entity.id
_entity.type
_entity.pdbx_description
1 polymer ?
#
loop_
_entity_poly.entity_id
_entity_poly.type
_entity_poly.pdbx_seq_one_letter_code
_entity_poly.pdbx_strand_id
1 'polypeptide(L)' 'SIRAGSLIVVESNQAREIFFPEDLVLLKHRRYGSVKLDILRKQ' A
#
# COMPACT_ATOMS: atom_id res chain seq x y z
N SER A 1 -11.29 9.73 9.03
CA SER A 1 -9.85 9.66 9.29
C SER A 1 -9.43 8.23 9.61
N ILE A 2 -8.19 7.91 9.31
CA ILE A 2 -7.64 6.58 9.51
C ILE A 2 -6.95 6.51 10.87
N ARG A 3 -7.34 5.54 11.67
CA ARG A 3 -6.74 5.36 13.00
C ARG A 3 -5.40 4.64 12.91
N ALA A 4 -4.53 4.90 13.87
CA ALA A 4 -3.27 4.18 14.01
C ALA A 4 -3.54 2.68 14.14
N GLY A 5 -2.75 1.87 13.44
CA GLY A 5 -2.92 0.43 13.42
C GLY A 5 -3.85 -0.08 12.34
N SER A 6 -4.55 0.80 11.63
CA SER A 6 -5.44 0.40 10.53
C SER A 6 -4.65 -0.15 9.37
N LEU A 7 -5.22 -1.15 8.70
CA LEU A 7 -4.63 -1.72 7.49
C LEU A 7 -5.26 -1.09 6.26
N ILE A 8 -4.41 -0.79 5.29
CA ILE A 8 -4.81 -0.17 4.04
C ILE A 8 -4.31 -1.04 2.90
N VAL A 9 -5.21 -1.37 1.98
CA VAL A 9 -4.86 -2.14 0.79
C VAL A 9 -4.95 -1.22 -0.41
N VAL A 10 -3.85 -1.10 -1.15
CA VAL A 10 -3.79 -0.26 -2.34
C VAL A 10 -3.55 -1.14 -3.55
N GLU A 11 -4.46 -1.09 -4.51
CA GLU A 11 -4.32 -1.79 -5.78
C GLU A 11 -3.96 -0.76 -6.85
N SER A 12 -2.95 -1.07 -7.64
CA SER A 12 -2.51 -0.16 -8.68
C SER A 12 -1.87 -0.91 -9.85
N ASN A 13 -1.74 -0.22 -10.98
CA ASN A 13 -1.07 -0.75 -12.16
C ASN A 13 0.43 -0.80 -11.89
N GLN A 14 1.10 -1.89 -12.29
CA GLN A 14 2.54 -2.06 -12.08
C GLN A 14 3.39 -0.96 -12.70
N ALA A 15 2.94 -0.39 -13.80
CA ALA A 15 3.69 0.67 -14.47
C ALA A 15 3.66 1.99 -13.70
N ARG A 16 2.81 2.10 -12.70
CA ARG A 16 2.62 3.32 -11.94
C ARG A 16 3.42 3.31 -10.66
N GLU A 17 4.23 4.33 -10.44
CA GLU A 17 4.91 4.52 -9.17
C GLU A 17 4.01 5.26 -8.21
N ILE A 18 3.91 4.75 -6.98
CA ILE A 18 3.11 5.35 -5.94
C ILE A 18 3.98 5.57 -4.71
N PHE A 19 3.95 6.79 -4.18
CA PHE A 19 4.68 7.14 -2.97
C PHE A 19 3.69 7.32 -1.82
N PHE A 20 4.01 6.72 -0.69
CA PHE A 20 3.15 6.74 0.49
C PHE A 20 3.72 7.69 1.54
N PRO A 21 2.85 8.34 2.34
CA PRO A 21 3.31 9.17 3.45
C PRO A 21 4.14 8.37 4.46
N GLU A 22 4.97 9.08 5.22
CA GLU A 22 5.83 8.44 6.22
C GLU A 22 5.07 7.74 7.33
N ASP A 23 3.83 8.14 7.58
CA ASP A 23 3.01 7.53 8.61
C ASP A 23 2.36 6.21 8.16
N LEU A 24 2.66 5.76 6.93
CA LEU A 24 2.22 4.47 6.42
C LEU A 24 3.43 3.55 6.28
N VAL A 25 3.34 2.37 6.86
CA VAL A 25 4.40 1.36 6.80
C VAL A 25 3.99 0.25 5.85
N LEU A 26 4.82 -0.03 4.87
CA LEU A 26 4.57 -1.11 3.93
C LEU A 26 4.81 -2.45 4.62
N LEU A 27 3.77 -3.27 4.72
CA LEU A 27 3.85 -4.59 5.32
C LEU A 27 4.05 -5.70 4.30
N LYS A 28 3.35 -5.62 3.17
CA LYS A 28 3.46 -6.61 2.11
C LYS A 28 3.30 -5.94 0.76
N HIS A 29 3.98 -6.53 -0.21
CA HIS A 29 3.90 -6.12 -1.60
C HIS A 29 3.75 -7.36 -2.46
N ARG A 30 2.72 -7.40 -3.31
CA ARG A 30 2.46 -8.52 -4.21
C ARG A 30 2.26 -8.03 -5.63
N ARG A 31 2.63 -8.86 -6.58
CA ARG A 31 2.42 -8.60 -8.01
C ARG A 31 1.60 -9.71 -8.62
N TYR A 32 0.60 -9.31 -9.40
CA TYR A 32 -0.25 -10.25 -10.12
C TYR A 32 -0.45 -9.71 -11.54
N GLY A 33 0.28 -10.29 -12.52
CA GLY A 33 0.23 -9.79 -13.89
C GLY A 33 0.64 -8.34 -13.97
N SER A 34 -0.25 -7.47 -14.42
CA SER A 34 0.00 -6.04 -14.52
C SER A 34 -0.48 -5.25 -13.30
N VAL A 35 -0.96 -5.94 -12.28
CA VAL A 35 -1.50 -5.32 -11.07
C VAL A 35 -0.57 -5.54 -9.90
N LYS A 36 -0.37 -4.53 -9.08
CA LYS A 36 0.35 -4.68 -7.82
C LYS A 36 -0.55 -4.32 -6.65
N LEU A 37 -0.38 -5.06 -5.56
CA LEU A 37 -1.09 -4.86 -4.32
C LEU A 37 -0.10 -4.50 -3.22
N ASP A 38 -0.36 -3.43 -2.53
CA ASP A 38 0.44 -3.00 -1.39
C ASP A 38 -0.43 -2.99 -0.15
N ILE A 39 0.05 -3.62 0.90
CA ILE A 39 -0.65 -3.63 2.19
C ILE A 39 0.17 -2.82 3.17
N LEU A 40 -0.44 -1.77 3.69
CA LEU A 40 0.23 -0.84 4.58
C LEU A 40 -0.49 -0.76 5.92
N ARG A 41 0.25 -0.32 6.91
CA ARG A 41 -0.32 -0.07 8.24
C ARG A 41 -0.10 1.39 8.60
N LYS A 42 -1.14 2.01 9.13
CA LYS A 42 -1.08 3.38 9.65
C LYS A 42 -0.35 3.37 11.00
N GLN A 43 0.65 4.20 11.13
CA GLN A 43 1.34 4.37 12.40
C GLN A 43 0.62 5.34 13.33
#